data_1015e42de344f35a02b07ddc48ec1a51
#
_entry.id   1015e42de344f35a02b07ddc48ec1a51
#
_cell.length_a   1.000
_cell.length_b   1.000
_cell.length_c   1.000
_cell.angle_alpha   90.00
_cell.angle_beta   90.00
_cell.angle_gamma   90.00
#
_symmetry.space_group_name_H-M   'P 1'
#
loop_
_entity.id
_entity.type
_entity.pdbx_description
1 polymer ?
#
loop_
_entity_poly.entity_id
_entity_poly.type
_entity_poly.pdbx_seq_one_letter_code
_entity_poly.pdbx_strand_id
1 'polypeptide(L)'
;MKNSIIFFFTITMLGCFNVYAQSENYAKFYNKGNKLLDNNFEQAEKNFRIAINDSLSDLKATFNLSNKYYTEGLYDEAISRQIEATKLAKDNSEKHRTFHNLGNSLMKKELCSEAV
;
A
#
# COMPACT_ATOMS: atom_id res chain seq x y z
N MET A 1 -5.01 -22.95 -39.49
CA MET A 1 -5.03 -23.49 -38.10
C MET A 1 -3.67 -23.42 -37.40
N LYS A 2 -2.54 -23.75 -38.03
CA LYS A 2 -1.21 -23.65 -37.40
C LYS A 2 -0.84 -22.22 -36.95
N ASN A 3 -1.19 -21.18 -37.68
CA ASN A 3 -0.84 -19.78 -37.36
C ASN A 3 -1.66 -19.20 -36.21
N SER A 4 -2.91 -19.67 -35.98
CA SER A 4 -3.74 -19.24 -34.86
C SER A 4 -3.22 -19.74 -33.49
N ILE A 5 -2.67 -20.94 -33.46
CA ILE A 5 -2.11 -21.54 -32.24
C ILE A 5 -0.85 -20.80 -31.79
N ILE A 6 0.01 -20.40 -32.73
CA ILE A 6 1.23 -19.64 -32.45
C ILE A 6 0.89 -18.25 -31.91
N PHE A 7 -0.15 -17.60 -32.46
CA PHE A 7 -0.61 -16.29 -32.00
C PHE A 7 -1.17 -16.31 -30.58
N PHE A 8 -1.91 -17.35 -30.22
CA PHE A 8 -2.42 -17.54 -28.85
C PHE A 8 -1.30 -17.79 -27.83
N PHE A 9 -0.27 -18.55 -28.22
CA PHE A 9 0.86 -18.84 -27.33
C PHE A 9 1.74 -17.61 -27.07
N THR A 10 1.92 -16.74 -28.04
CA THR A 10 2.68 -15.51 -27.90
C THR A 10 1.97 -14.48 -27.00
N ILE A 11 0.63 -14.37 -27.08
CA ILE A 11 -0.14 -13.46 -26.21
C ILE A 11 -0.11 -13.92 -24.74
N THR A 12 -0.19 -15.22 -24.48
CA THR A 12 -0.10 -15.75 -23.10
C THR A 12 1.29 -15.59 -22.49
N MET A 13 2.35 -15.72 -23.28
CA MET A 13 3.72 -15.47 -22.80
C MET A 13 3.96 -14.00 -22.48
N LEU A 14 3.49 -13.04 -23.29
CA LEU A 14 3.63 -11.62 -23.00
C LEU A 14 2.85 -11.20 -21.72
N GLY A 15 1.71 -11.80 -21.46
CA GLY A 15 0.93 -11.54 -20.24
C GLY A 15 1.66 -11.97 -18.97
N CYS A 16 2.34 -13.12 -18.98
CA CYS A 16 3.11 -13.60 -17.82
C CYS A 16 4.32 -12.71 -17.50
N PHE A 17 5.04 -12.19 -18.48
CA PHE A 17 6.18 -11.31 -18.24
C PHE A 17 5.79 -10.00 -17.54
N ASN A 18 4.65 -9.41 -17.87
CA ASN A 18 4.19 -8.19 -17.22
C ASN A 18 3.83 -8.38 -15.74
N VAL A 19 3.22 -9.52 -15.39
CA VAL A 19 2.86 -9.84 -14.00
C VAL A 19 4.11 -10.06 -13.14
N TYR A 20 5.13 -10.73 -13.66
CA TYR A 20 6.40 -10.94 -12.94
C TYR A 20 7.16 -9.64 -12.72
N ALA A 21 7.26 -8.78 -13.73
CA ALA A 21 7.93 -7.47 -13.61
C ALA A 21 7.25 -6.55 -12.60
N GLN A 22 5.93 -6.54 -12.55
CA GLN A 22 5.14 -5.75 -11.59
C GLN A 22 5.34 -6.25 -10.15
N SER A 23 5.38 -7.55 -9.94
CA SER A 23 5.64 -8.16 -8.62
C SER A 23 7.05 -7.85 -8.09
N GLU A 24 8.06 -7.83 -8.96
CA GLU A 24 9.45 -7.52 -8.59
C GLU A 24 9.61 -6.05 -8.20
N ASN A 25 9.03 -5.14 -8.96
CA ASN A 25 9.04 -3.71 -8.65
C ASN A 25 8.35 -3.40 -7.31
N TYR A 26 7.18 -3.96 -7.07
CA TYR A 26 6.50 -3.83 -5.79
C TYR A 26 7.40 -4.23 -4.62
N ALA A 27 7.95 -5.44 -4.65
CA ALA A 27 8.81 -5.97 -3.58
C ALA A 27 10.03 -5.08 -3.34
N LYS A 28 10.67 -4.60 -4.41
CA LYS A 28 11.83 -3.72 -4.35
C LYS A 28 11.51 -2.42 -3.60
N PHE A 29 10.46 -1.72 -4.01
CA PHE A 29 10.11 -0.43 -3.42
C PHE A 29 9.49 -0.58 -2.03
N TYR A 30 8.69 -1.61 -1.78
CA TYR A 30 8.18 -1.94 -0.46
C TYR A 30 9.33 -2.18 0.54
N ASN A 31 10.31 -3.02 0.20
CA ASN A 31 11.44 -3.31 1.05
C ASN A 31 12.33 -2.08 1.29
N LYS A 32 12.51 -1.24 0.27
CA LYS A 32 13.26 0.00 0.40
C LYS A 32 12.54 1.00 1.31
N GLY A 33 11.22 1.11 1.19
CA GLY A 33 10.39 1.91 2.09
C GLY A 33 10.55 1.47 3.54
N ASN A 34 10.44 0.17 3.83
CA ASN A 34 10.61 -0.37 5.18
C ASN A 34 12.01 -0.08 5.79
N LYS A 35 13.07 -0.18 5.00
CA LYS A 35 14.43 0.13 5.50
C LYS A 35 14.61 1.60 5.87
N LEU A 36 13.89 2.49 5.22
CA LEU A 36 13.99 3.94 5.42
C LEU A 36 12.97 4.48 6.43
N LEU A 37 12.05 3.65 6.90
CA LEU A 37 10.87 4.05 7.67
C LEU A 37 11.23 4.89 8.91
N ASP A 38 12.27 4.51 9.63
CA ASP A 38 12.66 5.15 10.88
C ASP A 38 13.76 6.21 10.71
N ASN A 39 14.48 6.19 9.58
CA ASN A 39 15.66 7.04 9.38
C ASN A 39 15.42 8.19 8.40
N ASN A 40 14.53 7.99 7.42
CA ASN A 40 14.24 8.98 6.39
C ASN A 40 12.80 8.81 5.90
N PHE A 41 11.87 9.47 6.59
CA PHE A 41 10.46 9.35 6.32
C PHE A 41 10.08 9.80 4.90
N GLU A 42 10.64 10.91 4.41
CA GLU A 42 10.36 11.41 3.04
C GLU A 42 10.69 10.37 1.97
N GLN A 43 11.85 9.74 2.09
CA GLN A 43 12.26 8.70 1.15
C GLN A 43 11.46 7.40 1.34
N ALA A 44 11.12 7.05 2.57
CA ALA A 44 10.25 5.92 2.86
C ALA A 44 8.86 6.11 2.22
N GLU A 45 8.25 7.26 2.41
CA GLU A 45 6.96 7.65 1.80
C GLU A 45 7.00 7.52 0.29
N LYS A 46 8.01 8.10 -0.36
CA LYS A 46 8.18 8.01 -1.81
C LYS A 46 8.22 6.55 -2.30
N ASN A 47 8.97 5.70 -1.62
CA ASN A 47 9.08 4.30 -2.02
C ASN A 47 7.78 3.52 -1.78
N PHE A 48 7.07 3.76 -0.68
CA PHE A 48 5.75 3.15 -0.47
C PHE A 48 4.71 3.60 -1.49
N ARG A 49 4.70 4.88 -1.88
CA ARG A 49 3.81 5.37 -2.94
C ARG A 49 4.06 4.70 -4.28
N ILE A 50 5.31 4.44 -4.63
CA ILE A 50 5.67 3.68 -5.86
C ILE A 50 5.15 2.24 -5.73
N ALA A 51 5.40 1.57 -4.59
CA ALA A 51 4.92 0.21 -4.37
C ALA A 51 3.38 0.11 -4.43
N ILE A 52 2.67 1.06 -3.84
CA ILE A 52 1.20 1.13 -3.89
C ILE A 52 0.70 1.28 -5.33
N ASN A 53 1.34 2.12 -6.14
CA ASN A 53 0.97 2.28 -7.55
C ASN A 53 1.23 1.03 -8.39
N ASP A 54 2.29 0.26 -8.06
CA ASP A 54 2.61 -0.99 -8.76
C ASP A 54 1.64 -2.13 -8.36
N SER A 55 1.09 -2.11 -7.16
CA SER A 55 0.13 -3.11 -6.68
C SER A 55 -0.98 -2.50 -5.84
N LEU A 56 -2.00 -1.97 -6.53
CA LEU A 56 -3.16 -1.31 -5.92
C LEU A 56 -4.01 -2.25 -5.02
N SER A 57 -3.85 -3.56 -5.14
CA SER A 57 -4.58 -4.55 -4.36
C SER A 57 -3.82 -5.06 -3.13
N ASP A 58 -2.58 -4.65 -2.93
CA ASP A 58 -1.78 -5.08 -1.79
C ASP A 58 -1.94 -4.15 -0.59
N LEU A 59 -2.36 -4.72 0.52
CA LEU A 59 -2.61 -3.99 1.77
C LEU A 59 -1.33 -3.51 2.45
N LYS A 60 -0.20 -4.24 2.32
CA LYS A 60 0.98 -4.06 3.20
C LYS A 60 1.60 -2.66 3.10
N ALA A 61 1.85 -2.19 1.87
CA ALA A 61 2.46 -0.87 1.67
C ALA A 61 1.52 0.25 2.15
N THR A 62 0.22 0.17 1.82
CA THR A 62 -0.80 1.12 2.27
C THR A 62 -0.92 1.13 3.79
N PHE A 63 -0.93 -0.04 4.42
CA PHE A 63 -1.00 -0.19 5.87
C PHE A 63 0.22 0.39 6.58
N ASN A 64 1.44 0.06 6.12
CA ASN A 64 2.68 0.56 6.72
C ASN A 64 2.83 2.07 6.58
N LEU A 65 2.50 2.62 5.41
CA LEU A 65 2.53 4.07 5.19
C LEU A 65 1.49 4.79 6.08
N SER A 66 0.28 4.25 6.20
CA SER A 66 -0.75 4.82 7.06
C SER A 66 -0.35 4.87 8.54
N ASN A 67 0.29 3.80 9.02
CA ASN A 67 0.80 3.73 10.39
C ASN A 67 1.94 4.74 10.63
N LYS A 68 2.80 4.93 9.63
CA LYS A 68 3.86 5.92 9.74
C LYS A 68 3.33 7.35 9.77
N TYR A 69 2.36 7.69 8.93
CA TYR A 69 1.66 8.98 9.04
C TYR A 69 1.08 9.21 10.43
N TYR A 70 0.44 8.19 11.02
CA TYR A 70 -0.09 8.28 12.39
C TYR A 70 1.00 8.60 13.41
N THR A 71 2.14 7.91 13.36
CA THR A 71 3.26 8.13 14.30
C THR A 71 3.95 9.48 14.11
N GLU A 72 3.93 10.04 12.91
CA GLU A 72 4.42 11.39 12.61
C GLU A 72 3.41 12.51 12.96
N GLY A 73 2.21 12.16 13.43
CA GLY A 73 1.16 13.12 13.75
C GLY A 73 0.41 13.69 12.55
N LEU A 74 0.61 13.11 11.37
CA LEU A 74 -0.06 13.46 10.11
C LEU A 74 -1.39 12.71 10.02
N TYR A 75 -2.33 13.09 10.88
CA TYR A 75 -3.58 12.33 11.08
C TYR A 75 -4.51 12.36 9.87
N ASP A 76 -4.54 13.43 9.09
CA ASP A 76 -5.36 13.52 7.88
C ASP A 76 -4.86 12.54 6.79
N GLU A 77 -3.56 12.49 6.59
CA GLU A 77 -2.92 11.55 5.68
C GLU A 77 -3.08 10.10 6.17
N ALA A 78 -2.92 9.88 7.48
CA ALA A 78 -3.16 8.58 8.10
C ALA A 78 -4.59 8.10 7.85
N ILE A 79 -5.60 8.92 8.13
CA ILE A 79 -7.02 8.61 7.92
C ILE A 79 -7.28 8.27 6.46
N SER A 80 -6.80 9.08 5.53
CA SER A 80 -6.97 8.85 4.09
C SER A 80 -6.44 7.47 3.67
N ARG A 81 -5.21 7.13 4.07
CA ARG A 81 -4.61 5.84 3.75
C ARG A 81 -5.23 4.66 4.50
N GLN A 82 -5.71 4.88 5.72
CA GLN A 82 -6.40 3.84 6.51
C GLN A 82 -7.77 3.51 5.92
N ILE A 83 -8.50 4.49 5.37
CA ILE A 83 -9.73 4.23 4.61
C ILE A 83 -9.44 3.35 3.38
N GLU A 84 -8.36 3.61 2.65
CA GLU A 84 -7.94 2.73 1.56
C GLU A 84 -7.60 1.32 2.07
N ALA A 85 -6.85 1.22 3.18
CA ALA A 85 -6.48 -0.05 3.79
C ALA A 85 -7.71 -0.87 4.22
N THR A 86 -8.77 -0.25 4.76
CA THR A 86 -10.00 -0.98 5.11
C THR A 86 -10.66 -1.62 3.88
N LYS A 87 -10.57 -1.00 2.71
CA LYS A 87 -11.12 -1.53 1.46
C LYS A 87 -10.29 -2.69 0.90
N LEU A 88 -8.98 -2.70 1.18
CA LEU A 88 -8.05 -3.74 0.72
C LEU A 88 -8.03 -4.96 1.63
N ALA A 89 -8.48 -4.83 2.88
CA ALA A 89 -8.49 -5.90 3.87
C ALA A 89 -9.41 -7.06 3.45
N LYS A 90 -8.87 -8.28 3.41
CA LYS A 90 -9.54 -9.47 2.88
C LYS A 90 -10.11 -10.36 3.98
N ASP A 91 -9.37 -10.58 5.05
CA ASP A 91 -9.78 -11.42 6.16
C ASP A 91 -10.20 -10.60 7.41
N ASN A 92 -10.76 -11.29 8.41
CA ASN A 92 -11.25 -10.64 9.63
C ASN A 92 -10.13 -10.00 10.45
N SER A 93 -8.93 -10.57 10.46
CA SER A 93 -7.78 -10.02 11.18
C SER A 93 -7.32 -8.70 10.55
N GLU A 94 -7.19 -8.67 9.22
CA GLU A 94 -6.84 -7.47 8.46
C GLU A 94 -7.90 -6.37 8.65
N LYS A 95 -9.18 -6.72 8.55
CA LYS A 95 -10.29 -5.79 8.80
C LYS A 95 -10.24 -5.22 10.21
N HIS A 96 -10.07 -6.06 11.22
CA HIS A 96 -9.96 -5.61 12.61
C HIS A 96 -8.82 -4.61 12.78
N ARG A 97 -7.63 -4.93 12.28
CA ARG A 97 -6.45 -4.06 12.39
C ARG A 97 -6.63 -2.73 11.68
N THR A 98 -7.17 -2.75 10.46
CA THR A 98 -7.36 -1.52 9.66
C THR A 98 -8.41 -0.61 10.27
N PHE A 99 -9.55 -1.13 10.73
CA PHE A 99 -10.58 -0.35 11.40
C PHE A 99 -10.15 0.18 12.77
N HIS A 100 -9.38 -0.60 13.53
CA HIS A 100 -8.82 -0.17 14.80
C HIS A 100 -7.88 1.04 14.60
N ASN A 101 -6.97 0.97 13.63
CA ASN A 101 -6.05 2.06 13.34
C ASN A 101 -6.78 3.31 12.84
N LEU A 102 -7.80 3.14 11.99
CA LEU A 102 -8.64 4.25 11.53
C LEU A 102 -9.35 4.94 12.70
N GLY A 103 -9.93 4.17 13.62
CA GLY A 103 -10.55 4.71 14.83
C GLY A 103 -9.57 5.50 15.70
N ASN A 104 -8.35 4.99 15.88
CA ASN A 104 -7.31 5.70 16.62
C ASN A 104 -6.92 7.03 15.97
N SER A 105 -6.78 7.06 14.65
CA SER A 105 -6.44 8.30 13.92
C SER A 105 -7.56 9.35 14.00
N LEU A 106 -8.81 8.90 13.88
CA LEU A 106 -9.97 9.80 14.03
C LEU A 106 -10.03 10.42 15.43
N MET A 107 -9.85 9.61 16.48
CA MET A 107 -9.80 10.11 17.87
C MET A 107 -8.64 11.11 18.07
N LYS A 108 -7.47 10.83 17.53
CA LYS A 108 -6.31 11.74 17.64
C LYS A 108 -6.55 13.06 16.94
N LYS A 109 -7.13 13.03 15.76
CA LYS A 109 -7.50 14.24 15.01
C LYS A 109 -8.50 15.09 15.77
N GLU A 110 -9.55 14.50 16.33
CA GLU A 110 -10.57 15.18 17.13
C GLU A 110 -9.96 15.83 18.36
N LEU A 111 -9.18 15.10 19.16
CA LEU A 111 -8.49 15.65 20.32
C LEU A 111 -7.54 16.81 19.99
N CYS A 112 -6.84 16.76 18.85
CA CYS A 112 -6.01 17.87 18.41
C CYS A 112 -6.84 19.09 17.99
N SER A 113 -8.02 18.89 17.42
CA SER A 113 -8.93 19.97 17.04
C SER A 113 -9.55 20.67 18.25
N GLU A 114 -9.84 19.92 19.31
CA GLU A 114 -10.38 20.47 20.56
C GLU A 114 -9.33 21.24 21.40
N ALA A 115 -8.05 20.92 21.22
CA ALA A 115 -6.95 21.57 21.95
C ALA A 115 -6.58 22.97 21.40
N VAL A 116 -7.12 23.37 20.26
CA VAL A 116 -6.91 24.67 19.60
C VAL A 116 -8.05 25.62 19.92
#